data_33791f30c75c926f185f291602dd3d18
#
_entry.id   33791f30c75c926f185f291602dd3d18
#
_cell.length_a   1.000
_cell.length_b   1.000
_cell.length_c   1.000
_cell.angle_alpha   90.00
_cell.angle_beta   90.00
_cell.angle_gamma   90.00
#
_symmetry.space_group_name_H-M   'P 1'
#
loop_
_entity.id
_entity.type
_entity.pdbx_description
1 polymer ?
#
loop_
_entity_poly.entity_id
_entity_poly.type
_entity_poly.pdbx_seq_one_letter_code
_entity_poly.pdbx_strand_id
1 'polypeptide(L)'
;MTARPANVHQARLLRLLRDGGPNSRAQLGDLVDLSRSKLAVEVDRLLETGLVVADGLAASRGGRRSHNLRLAPALRFLGVDIGATSIDVAVTNAELEVLGHLNQPVDVREGPVAVFERVLAMADKLKASGVAEGFDGAGIGVPGPVRFPEGVPVAPPIMPGWDGFPVREALSQDLGCPVMVDNDVNLMAMGEQHAGVARSVGDYLCVKIGTGIGCGIVIGGQVYRGTTGSAGDIGHIQVQPDGRACACGNLGCLEAHFSGAALARDAEDAARSGRSAHLAARLETAGELTAADVSAAAAAGDTVALELIREGGQRLGQVIAGLVSFFNPGLVVIGGGVTGLGHTLLASVRTQVYRQSLPLATGNLPIVLGELGPTAGVIGAARLISDHVFSPA
;
A
#
# COMPACT_ATOMS: atom_id res chain seq x y z
N MET A 1 -12.83 -0.57 24.22
CA MET A 1 -11.43 -0.20 23.86
C MET A 1 -10.58 -1.44 24.07
N THR A 2 -9.89 -1.88 23.04
CA THR A 2 -8.95 -3.02 23.11
C THR A 2 -7.82 -2.72 24.07
N ALA A 3 -7.42 -3.68 24.91
CA ALA A 3 -6.27 -3.55 25.78
C ALA A 3 -5.01 -3.27 24.92
N ARG A 4 -4.11 -2.42 25.39
CA ARG A 4 -2.83 -2.16 24.74
C ARG A 4 -1.70 -2.83 25.50
N PRO A 5 -0.60 -3.20 24.84
CA PRO A 5 0.57 -3.73 25.52
C PRO A 5 1.15 -2.68 26.49
N ALA A 6 1.58 -3.14 27.67
CA ALA A 6 2.09 -2.25 28.71
C ALA A 6 3.54 -1.81 28.45
N ASN A 7 4.28 -2.50 27.57
CA ASN A 7 5.69 -2.22 27.32
C ASN A 7 6.16 -2.77 25.94
N VAL A 8 7.38 -2.40 25.58
CA VAL A 8 8.01 -2.77 24.29
C VAL A 8 8.21 -4.29 24.12
N HIS A 9 8.33 -5.05 25.20
CA HIS A 9 8.49 -6.51 25.11
C HIS A 9 7.18 -7.17 24.71
N GLN A 10 6.07 -6.75 25.33
CA GLN A 10 4.73 -7.21 24.93
C GLN A 10 4.41 -6.82 23.48
N ALA A 11 4.71 -5.58 23.11
CA ALA A 11 4.54 -5.11 21.73
C ALA A 11 5.33 -5.98 20.73
N ARG A 12 6.57 -6.32 21.03
CA ARG A 12 7.39 -7.21 20.21
C ARG A 12 6.80 -8.62 20.10
N LEU A 13 6.32 -9.19 21.21
CA LEU A 13 5.68 -10.51 21.22
C LEU A 13 4.41 -10.55 20.35
N LEU A 14 3.56 -9.52 20.44
CA LEU A 14 2.35 -9.42 19.62
C LEU A 14 2.69 -9.35 18.13
N ARG A 15 3.69 -8.55 17.74
CA ARG A 15 4.14 -8.47 16.34
C ARG A 15 4.73 -9.79 15.84
N LEU A 16 5.50 -10.51 16.65
CA LEU A 16 6.03 -11.82 16.31
C LEU A 16 4.91 -12.84 16.09
N LEU A 17 3.86 -12.81 16.91
CA LEU A 17 2.69 -13.68 16.74
C LEU A 17 1.86 -13.30 15.50
N ARG A 18 1.77 -12.01 15.17
CA ARG A 18 1.10 -11.54 13.96
C ARG A 18 1.84 -11.99 12.70
N ASP A 19 3.17 -11.78 12.67
CA ASP A 19 3.97 -11.96 11.47
C ASP A 19 4.43 -13.41 11.27
N GLY A 20 4.55 -14.18 12.35
CA GLY A 20 5.02 -15.57 12.36
C GLY A 20 3.95 -16.62 12.69
N GLY A 21 2.73 -16.20 13.01
CA GLY A 21 1.66 -17.09 13.45
C GLY A 21 1.85 -17.67 14.85
N PRO A 22 1.11 -18.74 15.19
CA PRO A 22 1.15 -19.35 16.51
C PRO A 22 2.52 -19.90 16.88
N ASN A 23 3.00 -19.55 18.08
CA ASN A 23 4.32 -19.94 18.58
C ASN A 23 4.22 -20.40 20.04
N SER A 24 5.01 -21.41 20.42
CA SER A 24 5.19 -21.82 21.80
C SER A 24 6.05 -20.80 22.57
N ARG A 25 5.93 -20.78 23.93
CA ARG A 25 6.80 -19.95 24.78
C ARG A 25 8.30 -20.18 24.52
N ALA A 26 8.70 -21.43 24.20
CA ALA A 26 10.08 -21.75 23.88
C ALA A 26 10.51 -21.10 22.56
N GLN A 27 9.71 -21.20 21.50
CA GLN A 27 9.98 -20.56 20.22
C GLN A 27 10.04 -19.03 20.33
N LEU A 28 9.09 -18.42 21.08
CA LEU A 28 9.16 -16.98 21.35
C LEU A 28 10.42 -16.61 22.12
N GLY A 29 10.89 -17.46 23.06
CA GLY A 29 12.14 -17.25 23.78
C GLY A 29 13.38 -17.24 22.89
N ASP A 30 13.37 -18.04 21.82
CA ASP A 30 14.45 -18.08 20.82
C ASP A 30 14.47 -16.80 19.92
N LEU A 31 13.34 -16.08 19.81
CA LEU A 31 13.17 -14.90 18.94
C LEU A 31 13.32 -13.56 19.68
N VAL A 32 13.29 -13.59 21.03
CA VAL A 32 13.41 -12.38 21.85
C VAL A 32 14.58 -12.50 22.82
N ASP A 33 15.28 -11.41 23.05
CA ASP A 33 16.36 -11.34 24.04
C ASP A 33 15.77 -11.06 25.44
N LEU A 34 15.13 -12.09 26.01
CA LEU A 34 14.53 -12.07 27.34
C LEU A 34 14.90 -13.32 28.13
N SER A 35 15.13 -13.16 29.45
CA SER A 35 15.24 -14.31 30.34
C SER A 35 13.92 -15.10 30.36
N ARG A 36 13.98 -16.42 30.61
CA ARG A 36 12.78 -17.29 30.66
C ARG A 36 11.73 -16.80 31.66
N SER A 37 12.18 -16.30 32.83
CA SER A 37 11.29 -15.75 33.86
C SER A 37 10.58 -14.48 33.38
N LYS A 38 11.31 -13.55 32.75
CA LYS A 38 10.74 -12.32 32.21
C LYS A 38 9.75 -12.61 31.06
N LEU A 39 10.12 -13.49 30.13
CA LEU A 39 9.23 -13.92 29.06
C LEU A 39 7.92 -14.52 29.61
N ALA A 40 8.01 -15.37 30.64
CA ALA A 40 6.82 -15.96 31.27
C ALA A 40 5.87 -14.88 31.81
N VAL A 41 6.41 -13.90 32.54
CA VAL A 41 5.63 -12.77 33.09
C VAL A 41 4.95 -11.97 31.98
N GLU A 42 5.67 -11.63 30.91
CA GLU A 42 5.10 -10.82 29.82
C GLU A 42 4.03 -11.58 29.03
N VAL A 43 4.23 -12.88 28.80
CA VAL A 43 3.22 -13.74 28.17
C VAL A 43 1.98 -13.90 29.04
N ASP A 44 2.15 -14.12 30.36
CA ASP A 44 1.02 -14.27 31.27
C ASP A 44 0.16 -12.99 31.29
N ARG A 45 0.77 -11.82 31.32
CA ARG A 45 0.06 -10.53 31.18
C ARG A 45 -0.70 -10.39 29.88
N LEU A 46 -0.12 -10.83 28.74
CA LEU A 46 -0.80 -10.80 27.46
C LEU A 46 -1.99 -11.75 27.42
N LEU A 47 -1.93 -12.90 28.11
CA LEU A 47 -3.04 -13.81 28.29
C LEU A 47 -4.15 -13.19 29.20
N GLU A 48 -3.76 -12.52 30.28
CA GLU A 48 -4.69 -11.82 31.19
C GLU A 48 -5.43 -10.67 30.50
N THR A 49 -4.76 -9.95 29.61
CA THR A 49 -5.40 -8.87 28.83
C THR A 49 -6.30 -9.38 27.70
N GLY A 50 -6.24 -10.66 27.38
CA GLY A 50 -7.00 -11.27 26.29
C GLY A 50 -6.47 -10.93 24.88
N LEU A 51 -5.30 -10.29 24.75
CA LEU A 51 -4.66 -10.03 23.45
C LEU A 51 -4.06 -11.29 22.85
N VAL A 52 -3.71 -12.26 23.68
CA VAL A 52 -3.16 -13.56 23.30
C VAL A 52 -4.01 -14.65 23.91
N VAL A 53 -4.17 -15.74 23.21
CA VAL A 53 -4.85 -16.94 23.70
C VAL A 53 -3.98 -18.19 23.52
N ALA A 54 -4.22 -19.22 24.33
CA ALA A 54 -3.60 -20.53 24.13
C ALA A 54 -4.29 -21.25 22.96
N ASP A 55 -3.50 -21.80 22.05
CA ASP A 55 -3.96 -22.48 20.84
C ASP A 55 -3.25 -23.83 20.68
N GLY A 56 -3.98 -24.92 20.87
CA GLY A 56 -3.49 -26.28 20.70
C GLY A 56 -2.20 -26.62 21.45
N LEU A 57 -1.67 -27.79 21.20
CA LEU A 57 -0.39 -28.27 21.77
C LEU A 57 0.75 -28.08 20.78
N ALA A 58 1.84 -27.49 21.22
CA ALA A 58 3.06 -27.37 20.43
C ALA A 58 3.67 -28.74 20.09
N ALA A 59 4.42 -28.82 18.99
CA ALA A 59 5.20 -30.00 18.65
C ALA A 59 6.20 -30.33 19.78
N SER A 60 6.28 -31.60 20.19
CA SER A 60 7.16 -32.03 21.25
C SER A 60 8.64 -31.98 20.82
N ARG A 61 9.45 -31.24 21.58
CA ARG A 61 10.94 -31.27 21.46
C ARG A 61 11.58 -32.09 22.59
N GLY A 62 10.79 -32.97 23.26
CA GLY A 62 11.16 -33.69 24.46
C GLY A 62 10.59 -32.98 25.72
N GLY A 63 9.90 -33.73 26.59
CA GLY A 63 9.27 -33.23 27.80
C GLY A 63 7.77 -32.92 27.66
N ARG A 64 7.18 -32.25 28.70
CA ARG A 64 5.76 -31.91 28.72
C ARG A 64 5.44 -30.92 27.58
N ARG A 65 4.45 -31.25 26.73
CA ARG A 65 4.00 -30.38 25.64
C ARG A 65 3.47 -29.05 26.20
N SER A 66 3.98 -27.94 25.67
CA SER A 66 3.45 -26.60 25.95
C SER A 66 2.34 -26.26 24.96
N HIS A 67 1.48 -25.32 25.33
CA HIS A 67 0.52 -24.74 24.39
C HIS A 67 1.21 -23.76 23.46
N ASN A 68 0.76 -23.70 22.20
CA ASN A 68 1.02 -22.56 21.34
C ASN A 68 0.24 -21.35 21.84
N LEU A 69 0.76 -20.20 21.54
CA LEU A 69 0.15 -18.89 21.78
C LEU A 69 -0.17 -18.28 20.43
N ARG A 70 -1.33 -17.68 20.28
CA ARG A 70 -1.72 -16.91 19.11
C ARG A 70 -2.40 -15.62 19.52
N LEU A 71 -2.52 -14.68 18.60
CA LEU A 71 -3.33 -13.48 18.81
C LEU A 71 -4.79 -13.83 19.03
N ALA A 72 -5.51 -13.00 19.75
CA ALA A 72 -6.92 -13.22 20.02
C ALA A 72 -7.73 -13.26 18.72
N PRO A 73 -8.49 -14.34 18.45
CA PRO A 73 -9.23 -14.48 17.19
C PRO A 73 -10.34 -13.45 16.98
N ALA A 74 -10.74 -12.76 18.03
CA ALA A 74 -11.76 -11.72 17.97
C ALA A 74 -11.26 -10.38 17.46
N LEU A 75 -9.94 -10.15 17.43
CA LEU A 75 -9.38 -8.88 16.94
C LEU A 75 -9.70 -8.66 15.46
N ARG A 76 -10.17 -7.44 15.16
CA ARG A 76 -10.55 -7.02 13.80
C ARG A 76 -9.95 -5.67 13.47
N PHE A 77 -9.25 -5.60 12.36
CA PHE A 77 -8.73 -4.34 11.83
C PHE A 77 -9.44 -3.99 10.53
N LEU A 78 -9.83 -2.73 10.41
CA LEU A 78 -10.37 -2.16 9.17
C LEU A 78 -9.20 -1.56 8.39
N GLY A 79 -9.00 -2.00 7.17
CA GLY A 79 -8.08 -1.40 6.20
C GLY A 79 -8.87 -0.68 5.12
N VAL A 80 -8.54 0.58 4.87
CA VAL A 80 -9.16 1.41 3.83
C VAL A 80 -8.07 1.96 2.94
N ASP A 81 -8.18 1.78 1.63
CA ASP A 81 -7.32 2.41 0.62
C ASP A 81 -8.19 3.29 -0.29
N ILE A 82 -8.08 4.60 -0.12
CA ILE A 82 -8.77 5.59 -0.94
C ILE A 82 -7.82 5.95 -2.08
N GLY A 83 -8.21 5.60 -3.30
CA GLY A 83 -7.56 6.06 -4.52
C GLY A 83 -8.27 7.28 -5.10
N ALA A 84 -7.77 7.81 -6.22
CA ALA A 84 -8.41 8.92 -6.91
C ALA A 84 -9.78 8.54 -7.50
N THR A 85 -9.95 7.29 -7.91
CA THR A 85 -11.14 6.81 -8.65
C THR A 85 -11.80 5.57 -8.03
N SER A 86 -11.26 5.01 -6.95
CA SER A 86 -11.82 3.84 -6.26
C SER A 86 -11.53 3.87 -4.77
N ILE A 87 -12.38 3.21 -4.00
CA ILE A 87 -12.17 2.91 -2.59
C ILE A 87 -12.15 1.40 -2.43
N ASP A 88 -11.14 0.89 -1.74
CA ASP A 88 -11.05 -0.47 -1.27
C ASP A 88 -11.18 -0.48 0.25
N VAL A 89 -12.07 -1.31 0.79
CA VAL A 89 -12.28 -1.49 2.23
C VAL A 89 -12.24 -2.96 2.57
N ALA A 90 -11.42 -3.34 3.54
CA ALA A 90 -11.30 -4.71 3.99
C ALA A 90 -11.32 -4.83 5.50
N VAL A 91 -11.86 -5.93 6.02
CA VAL A 91 -11.71 -6.35 7.40
C VAL A 91 -10.71 -7.48 7.45
N THR A 92 -9.75 -7.40 8.36
CA THR A 92 -8.78 -8.46 8.61
C THR A 92 -8.90 -9.04 10.01
N ASN A 93 -8.37 -10.25 10.19
CA ASN A 93 -8.08 -10.80 11.52
C ASN A 93 -6.80 -10.18 12.10
N ALA A 94 -6.36 -10.69 13.25
CA ALA A 94 -5.16 -10.22 13.94
C ALA A 94 -3.86 -10.51 13.18
N GLU A 95 -3.82 -11.55 12.38
CA GLU A 95 -2.72 -11.96 11.50
C GLU A 95 -2.74 -11.23 10.14
N LEU A 96 -3.68 -10.30 9.96
CA LEU A 96 -3.92 -9.47 8.78
C LEU A 96 -4.38 -10.28 7.54
N GLU A 97 -4.96 -11.45 7.73
CA GLU A 97 -5.68 -12.17 6.69
C GLU A 97 -7.01 -11.47 6.40
N VAL A 98 -7.32 -11.25 5.12
CA VAL A 98 -8.53 -10.57 4.68
C VAL A 98 -9.74 -11.49 4.87
N LEU A 99 -10.69 -11.08 5.72
CA LEU A 99 -11.93 -11.80 6.01
C LEU A 99 -13.09 -11.35 5.11
N GLY A 100 -13.06 -10.10 4.67
CA GLY A 100 -14.04 -9.52 3.77
C GLY A 100 -13.45 -8.29 3.08
N HIS A 101 -13.78 -8.09 1.81
CA HIS A 101 -13.28 -6.99 0.99
C HIS A 101 -14.39 -6.45 0.10
N LEU A 102 -14.49 -5.14 0.00
CA LEU A 102 -15.39 -4.42 -0.89
C LEU A 102 -14.58 -3.40 -1.68
N ASN A 103 -14.92 -3.24 -2.96
CA ASN A 103 -14.42 -2.18 -3.83
C ASN A 103 -15.60 -1.38 -4.37
N GLN A 104 -15.47 -0.06 -4.44
CA GLN A 104 -16.45 0.83 -5.06
C GLN A 104 -15.75 1.93 -5.85
N PRO A 105 -16.32 2.36 -6.99
CA PRO A 105 -15.87 3.58 -7.67
C PRO A 105 -16.15 4.81 -6.79
N VAL A 106 -15.26 5.79 -6.86
CA VAL A 106 -15.38 7.10 -6.22
C VAL A 106 -14.67 8.13 -7.07
N ASP A 107 -15.07 9.36 -6.96
CA ASP A 107 -14.25 10.51 -7.37
C ASP A 107 -13.76 11.24 -6.11
N VAL A 108 -12.48 11.17 -5.83
CA VAL A 108 -11.90 11.81 -4.64
C VAL A 108 -12.13 13.32 -4.62
N ARG A 109 -12.42 13.93 -5.80
CA ARG A 109 -12.76 15.36 -5.97
C ARG A 109 -14.12 15.73 -5.38
N GLU A 110 -14.98 14.77 -5.06
CA GLU A 110 -16.24 15.01 -4.35
C GLU A 110 -16.01 15.54 -2.91
N GLY A 111 -14.78 15.48 -2.42
CA GLY A 111 -14.37 15.97 -1.11
C GLY A 111 -14.46 14.93 0.01
N PRO A 112 -13.83 15.22 1.17
CA PRO A 112 -13.64 14.23 2.23
C PRO A 112 -14.97 13.71 2.82
N VAL A 113 -15.97 14.57 2.98
CA VAL A 113 -17.25 14.17 3.62
C VAL A 113 -17.96 13.12 2.78
N ALA A 114 -18.17 13.35 1.48
CA ALA A 114 -18.86 12.41 0.61
C ALA A 114 -18.09 11.08 0.47
N VAL A 115 -16.76 11.14 0.41
CA VAL A 115 -15.89 9.95 0.35
C VAL A 115 -16.00 9.14 1.65
N PHE A 116 -16.00 9.79 2.81
CA PHE A 116 -16.10 9.10 4.10
C PHE A 116 -17.47 8.49 4.36
N GLU A 117 -18.56 9.14 3.92
CA GLU A 117 -19.89 8.52 3.95
C GLU A 117 -19.90 7.16 3.23
N ARG A 118 -19.22 7.07 2.08
CA ARG A 118 -19.07 5.78 1.35
C ARG A 118 -18.22 4.79 2.12
N VAL A 119 -17.09 5.21 2.69
CA VAL A 119 -16.23 4.35 3.51
C VAL A 119 -17.01 3.76 4.67
N LEU A 120 -17.77 4.60 5.41
CA LEU A 120 -18.60 4.15 6.54
C LEU A 120 -19.70 3.19 6.10
N ALA A 121 -20.39 3.48 4.99
CA ALA A 121 -21.39 2.57 4.43
C ALA A 121 -20.79 1.21 4.01
N MET A 122 -19.56 1.18 3.47
CA MET A 122 -18.86 -0.06 3.15
C MET A 122 -18.45 -0.82 4.42
N ALA A 123 -17.95 -0.13 5.45
CA ALA A 123 -17.62 -0.71 6.74
C ALA A 123 -18.85 -1.35 7.40
N ASP A 124 -20.01 -0.67 7.34
CA ASP A 124 -21.27 -1.20 7.89
C ASP A 124 -21.80 -2.42 7.11
N LYS A 125 -21.61 -2.44 5.77
CA LYS A 125 -21.93 -3.64 4.97
C LYS A 125 -21.05 -4.84 5.39
N LEU A 126 -19.76 -4.62 5.65
CA LEU A 126 -18.88 -5.68 6.15
C LEU A 126 -19.27 -6.15 7.55
N LYS A 127 -19.66 -5.26 8.47
CA LYS A 127 -20.25 -5.68 9.77
C LYS A 127 -21.53 -6.49 9.56
N ALA A 128 -22.43 -6.03 8.71
CA ALA A 128 -23.69 -6.73 8.44
C ALA A 128 -23.50 -8.11 7.81
N SER A 129 -22.37 -8.37 7.12
CA SER A 129 -22.02 -9.70 6.61
C SER A 129 -21.53 -10.69 7.70
N GLY A 130 -21.33 -10.22 8.93
CA GLY A 130 -20.92 -11.03 10.08
C GLY A 130 -19.40 -11.23 10.19
N VAL A 131 -18.56 -10.58 9.36
CA VAL A 131 -17.10 -10.72 9.47
C VAL A 131 -16.50 -9.92 10.64
N ALA A 132 -17.25 -8.95 11.16
CA ALA A 132 -16.88 -8.16 12.34
C ALA A 132 -18.12 -7.61 13.05
N GLU A 133 -18.12 -7.59 14.39
CA GLU A 133 -19.13 -6.86 15.19
C GLU A 133 -18.68 -5.39 15.41
N GLY A 134 -17.38 -5.14 15.41
CA GLY A 134 -16.72 -3.85 15.56
C GLY A 134 -15.25 -3.94 15.14
N PHE A 135 -14.52 -2.85 15.30
CA PHE A 135 -13.11 -2.78 14.91
C PHE A 135 -12.25 -2.38 16.11
N ASP A 136 -11.10 -3.05 16.28
CA ASP A 136 -10.08 -2.70 17.27
C ASP A 136 -9.21 -1.53 16.80
N GLY A 137 -9.29 -1.21 15.52
CA GLY A 137 -8.68 -0.04 14.92
C GLY A 137 -8.85 -0.02 13.41
N ALA A 138 -8.67 1.16 12.81
CA ALA A 138 -8.76 1.37 11.37
C ALA A 138 -7.52 2.08 10.82
N GLY A 139 -6.96 1.55 9.73
CA GLY A 139 -5.92 2.19 8.94
C GLY A 139 -6.52 2.77 7.65
N ILE A 140 -6.14 3.99 7.31
CA ILE A 140 -6.71 4.73 6.17
C ILE A 140 -5.59 5.19 5.26
N GLY A 141 -5.63 4.78 3.99
CA GLY A 141 -4.80 5.31 2.91
C GLY A 141 -5.52 6.45 2.20
N VAL A 142 -4.80 7.54 1.94
CA VAL A 142 -5.31 8.63 1.10
C VAL A 142 -4.29 8.98 0.02
N PRO A 143 -4.71 9.37 -1.19
CA PRO A 143 -3.78 9.79 -2.23
C PRO A 143 -3.19 11.17 -1.90
N GLY A 144 -1.89 11.33 -2.12
CA GLY A 144 -1.16 12.58 -1.86
C GLY A 144 -0.45 12.64 -0.50
N PRO A 145 0.26 13.74 -0.22
CA PRO A 145 1.05 13.89 0.98
C PRO A 145 0.22 13.92 2.26
N VAL A 146 0.67 13.22 3.30
CA VAL A 146 0.03 13.18 4.62
C VAL A 146 1.03 13.60 5.68
N ARG A 147 0.65 14.53 6.53
CA ARG A 147 1.35 14.78 7.80
C ARG A 147 1.01 13.63 8.74
N PHE A 148 1.87 12.63 8.73
CA PHE A 148 1.61 11.32 9.34
C PHE A 148 1.26 11.37 10.83
N PRO A 149 1.98 12.14 11.69
CA PRO A 149 1.65 12.15 13.11
C PRO A 149 0.23 12.66 13.40
N GLU A 150 -0.25 13.64 12.63
CA GLU A 150 -1.58 14.22 12.78
C GLU A 150 -2.66 13.50 11.99
N GLY A 151 -2.29 12.77 10.93
CA GLY A 151 -3.24 12.12 10.02
C GLY A 151 -4.02 13.11 9.17
N VAL A 152 -3.31 14.15 8.65
CA VAL A 152 -3.90 15.27 7.91
C VAL A 152 -3.27 15.35 6.52
N PRO A 153 -4.05 15.33 5.43
CA PRO A 153 -3.56 15.60 4.08
C PRO A 153 -3.02 17.03 3.95
N VAL A 154 -1.96 17.23 3.18
CA VAL A 154 -1.32 18.54 3.00
C VAL A 154 -1.22 18.86 1.51
N ALA A 155 -1.90 19.92 1.09
CA ALA A 155 -1.89 20.44 -0.28
C ALA A 155 -1.96 19.37 -1.38
N PRO A 156 -2.88 18.39 -1.31
CA PRO A 156 -2.95 17.31 -2.30
C PRO A 156 -3.46 17.86 -3.65
N PRO A 157 -2.70 17.73 -4.75
CA PRO A 157 -2.97 18.44 -6.01
C PRO A 157 -4.31 18.10 -6.66
N ILE A 158 -4.81 16.87 -6.46
CA ILE A 158 -6.02 16.36 -7.13
C ILE A 158 -7.22 16.21 -6.19
N MET A 159 -7.13 16.72 -4.94
CA MET A 159 -8.12 16.46 -3.89
C MET A 159 -8.66 17.79 -3.31
N PRO A 160 -9.57 18.50 -4.00
CA PRO A 160 -10.14 19.74 -3.48
C PRO A 160 -10.88 19.50 -2.15
N GLY A 161 -10.66 20.39 -1.17
CA GLY A 161 -11.29 20.32 0.15
C GLY A 161 -10.62 19.37 1.14
N TRP A 162 -9.55 18.66 0.75
CA TRP A 162 -8.82 17.75 1.66
C TRP A 162 -7.66 18.41 2.41
N ASP A 163 -7.17 19.55 1.92
CA ASP A 163 -6.05 20.25 2.57
C ASP A 163 -6.41 20.64 4.00
N GLY A 164 -5.62 20.18 4.95
CA GLY A 164 -5.85 20.43 6.37
C GLY A 164 -7.04 19.67 6.99
N PHE A 165 -7.73 18.79 6.26
CA PHE A 165 -8.86 18.06 6.82
C PHE A 165 -8.41 17.02 7.86
N PRO A 166 -8.99 16.99 9.08
CA PRO A 166 -8.55 16.11 10.17
C PRO A 166 -9.10 14.68 10.01
N VAL A 167 -8.61 13.94 9.04
CA VAL A 167 -9.09 12.58 8.66
C VAL A 167 -9.11 11.63 9.84
N ARG A 168 -8.00 11.58 10.62
CA ARG A 168 -7.89 10.73 11.80
C ARG A 168 -8.99 10.99 12.80
N GLU A 169 -9.20 12.27 13.15
CA GLU A 169 -10.15 12.65 14.18
C GLU A 169 -11.59 12.36 13.75
N ALA A 170 -11.95 12.76 12.53
CA ALA A 170 -13.28 12.55 11.98
C ALA A 170 -13.64 11.05 11.96
N LEU A 171 -12.81 10.22 11.36
CA LEU A 171 -13.10 8.77 11.26
C LEU A 171 -12.99 8.03 12.60
N SER A 172 -12.15 8.50 13.55
CA SER A 172 -12.12 7.89 14.89
C SER A 172 -13.44 8.06 15.64
N GLN A 173 -14.12 9.19 15.47
CA GLN A 173 -15.42 9.44 16.07
C GLN A 173 -16.51 8.53 15.46
N ASP A 174 -16.55 8.46 14.14
CA ASP A 174 -17.58 7.71 13.42
C ASP A 174 -17.41 6.17 13.55
N LEU A 175 -16.18 5.68 13.52
CA LEU A 175 -15.87 4.25 13.63
C LEU A 175 -15.82 3.76 15.09
N GLY A 176 -15.70 4.66 16.07
CA GLY A 176 -15.60 4.33 17.49
C GLY A 176 -14.31 3.58 17.86
N CYS A 177 -13.26 3.68 17.07
CA CYS A 177 -11.99 3.01 17.28
C CYS A 177 -10.78 3.92 16.93
N PRO A 178 -9.54 3.58 17.36
CA PRO A 178 -8.35 4.29 16.94
C PRO A 178 -8.17 4.26 15.42
N VAL A 179 -7.79 5.41 14.84
CA VAL A 179 -7.52 5.54 13.40
C VAL A 179 -6.08 6.00 13.17
N MET A 180 -5.41 5.39 12.20
CA MET A 180 -4.14 5.85 11.66
C MET A 180 -4.29 6.15 10.17
N VAL A 181 -3.63 7.23 9.71
CA VAL A 181 -3.73 7.68 8.32
C VAL A 181 -2.34 7.79 7.72
N ASP A 182 -2.17 7.33 6.49
CA ASP A 182 -0.92 7.47 5.74
C ASP A 182 -1.22 7.66 4.25
N ASN A 183 -0.20 7.96 3.48
CA ASN A 183 -0.27 7.96 2.03
C ASN A 183 -0.53 6.53 1.50
N ASP A 184 -1.36 6.41 0.46
CA ASP A 184 -1.78 5.15 -0.16
C ASP A 184 -0.61 4.31 -0.70
N VAL A 185 0.46 4.95 -1.19
CA VAL A 185 1.66 4.25 -1.69
C VAL A 185 2.49 3.68 -0.53
N ASN A 186 2.58 4.40 0.59
CA ASN A 186 3.22 3.89 1.79
C ASN A 186 2.51 2.63 2.31
N LEU A 187 1.17 2.64 2.29
CA LEU A 187 0.39 1.47 2.68
C LEU A 187 0.57 0.31 1.70
N MET A 188 0.58 0.58 0.39
CA MET A 188 0.87 -0.46 -0.59
C MET A 188 2.24 -1.11 -0.31
N ALA A 189 3.27 -0.33 0.01
CA ALA A 189 4.57 -0.85 0.42
C ALA A 189 4.45 -1.75 1.67
N MET A 190 3.76 -1.29 2.72
CA MET A 190 3.54 -2.09 3.94
C MET A 190 2.80 -3.39 3.67
N GLY A 191 1.84 -3.40 2.75
CA GLY A 191 1.12 -4.60 2.33
C GLY A 191 2.04 -5.61 1.64
N GLU A 192 2.80 -5.17 0.63
CA GLU A 192 3.76 -6.02 -0.09
C GLU A 192 4.87 -6.55 0.84
N GLN A 193 5.23 -5.82 1.89
CA GLN A 193 6.15 -6.29 2.92
C GLN A 193 5.53 -7.36 3.83
N HIS A 194 4.25 -7.22 4.16
CA HIS A 194 3.58 -8.16 5.06
C HIS A 194 3.24 -9.48 4.34
N ALA A 195 2.61 -9.40 3.18
CA ALA A 195 2.00 -10.55 2.52
C ALA A 195 2.42 -10.77 1.06
N GLY A 196 3.16 -9.83 0.43
CA GLY A 196 3.55 -9.87 -0.97
C GLY A 196 5.03 -10.18 -1.23
N VAL A 197 5.56 -9.66 -2.34
CA VAL A 197 6.92 -9.93 -2.85
C VAL A 197 8.05 -9.39 -1.98
N ALA A 198 7.78 -8.44 -1.08
CA ALA A 198 8.80 -7.76 -0.28
C ALA A 198 8.99 -8.34 1.14
N ARG A 199 8.38 -9.50 1.47
CA ARG A 199 8.37 -10.10 2.84
C ARG A 199 9.74 -10.24 3.49
N SER A 200 10.78 -10.52 2.73
CA SER A 200 12.14 -10.76 3.24
C SER A 200 13.13 -9.64 2.90
N VAL A 201 12.65 -8.50 2.39
CA VAL A 201 13.49 -7.40 1.94
C VAL A 201 13.35 -6.22 2.88
N GLY A 202 14.46 -5.81 3.50
CA GLY A 202 14.47 -4.67 4.43
C GLY A 202 14.52 -3.31 3.75
N ASP A 203 15.18 -3.22 2.59
CA ASP A 203 15.40 -1.95 1.88
C ASP A 203 14.88 -2.07 0.45
N TYR A 204 13.78 -1.39 0.13
CA TYR A 204 13.17 -1.47 -1.19
C TYR A 204 12.36 -0.23 -1.55
N LEU A 205 12.06 -0.11 -2.83
CA LEU A 205 11.19 0.90 -3.40
C LEU A 205 9.89 0.25 -3.90
N CYS A 206 8.75 0.83 -3.55
CA CYS A 206 7.44 0.40 -4.01
C CYS A 206 6.79 1.52 -4.82
N VAL A 207 6.76 1.38 -6.14
CA VAL A 207 6.24 2.40 -7.06
C VAL A 207 4.79 2.07 -7.39
N LYS A 208 3.87 2.95 -7.01
CA LYS A 208 2.45 2.89 -7.37
C LYS A 208 2.21 3.75 -8.61
N ILE A 209 1.65 3.15 -9.64
CA ILE A 209 1.20 3.85 -10.84
C ILE A 209 -0.32 3.69 -10.91
N GLY A 210 -1.02 4.74 -10.54
CA GLY A 210 -2.46 4.88 -10.58
C GLY A 210 -2.86 6.06 -11.45
N THR A 211 -3.82 6.87 -11.03
CA THR A 211 -4.12 8.18 -11.62
C THR A 211 -2.88 9.07 -11.62
N GLY A 212 -2.11 9.04 -10.50
CA GLY A 212 -0.79 9.63 -10.36
C GLY A 212 0.32 8.59 -10.18
N ILE A 213 1.53 9.05 -9.80
CA ILE A 213 2.71 8.22 -9.52
C ILE A 213 3.31 8.60 -8.17
N GLY A 214 3.49 7.60 -7.30
CA GLY A 214 4.20 7.75 -6.03
C GLY A 214 5.16 6.60 -5.77
N CYS A 215 6.00 6.74 -4.75
CA CYS A 215 6.97 5.73 -4.33
C CYS A 215 6.99 5.59 -2.80
N GLY A 216 6.61 4.44 -2.29
CA GLY A 216 6.89 4.06 -0.90
C GLY A 216 8.34 3.65 -0.76
N ILE A 217 9.06 4.29 0.15
CA ILE A 217 10.46 4.02 0.45
C ILE A 217 10.52 3.24 1.75
N VAL A 218 11.13 2.06 1.74
CA VAL A 218 11.30 1.24 2.94
C VAL A 218 12.77 1.07 3.25
N ILE A 219 13.16 1.35 4.51
CA ILE A 219 14.53 1.26 5.05
C ILE A 219 14.50 0.46 6.34
N GLY A 220 15.29 -0.61 6.43
CA GLY A 220 15.32 -1.46 7.61
C GLY A 220 13.95 -2.05 7.96
N GLY A 221 13.10 -2.31 6.96
CA GLY A 221 11.74 -2.80 7.15
C GLY A 221 10.73 -1.76 7.63
N GLN A 222 11.08 -0.47 7.61
CA GLN A 222 10.21 0.63 8.03
C GLN A 222 9.99 1.62 6.90
N VAL A 223 8.76 2.11 6.73
CA VAL A 223 8.45 3.15 5.75
C VAL A 223 9.14 4.45 6.13
N TYR A 224 9.94 4.97 5.20
CA TYR A 224 10.59 6.26 5.32
C TYR A 224 9.70 7.35 4.74
N ARG A 225 9.18 8.21 5.60
CA ARG A 225 8.24 9.29 5.23
C ARG A 225 8.92 10.64 5.00
N GLY A 226 10.23 10.74 5.30
CA GLY A 226 10.93 12.04 5.32
C GLY A 226 10.50 12.92 6.50
N THR A 227 10.96 14.16 6.49
CA THR A 227 10.71 15.11 7.59
C THR A 227 9.26 15.57 7.68
N THR A 228 8.59 15.71 6.53
CA THR A 228 7.24 16.29 6.43
C THR A 228 6.17 15.33 5.92
N GLY A 229 6.53 14.07 5.63
CA GLY A 229 5.63 13.08 5.06
C GLY A 229 5.62 13.02 3.53
N SER A 230 6.49 13.80 2.84
CA SER A 230 6.51 13.91 1.38
C SER A 230 7.59 13.06 0.70
N ALA A 231 8.28 12.17 1.44
CA ALA A 231 9.27 11.28 0.82
C ALA A 231 8.56 10.33 -0.16
N GLY A 232 9.13 10.20 -1.37
CA GLY A 232 8.58 9.32 -2.39
C GLY A 232 7.68 9.97 -3.42
N ASP A 233 7.53 11.28 -3.42
CA ASP A 233 6.75 12.04 -4.40
C ASP A 233 7.48 12.16 -5.76
N ILE A 234 7.77 10.99 -6.35
CA ILE A 234 8.56 10.87 -7.59
C ILE A 234 7.79 11.28 -8.84
N GLY A 235 6.47 11.30 -8.77
CA GLY A 235 5.59 11.71 -9.87
C GLY A 235 5.86 13.15 -10.32
N HIS A 236 6.37 13.99 -9.42
CA HIS A 236 6.67 15.40 -9.70
C HIS A 236 8.15 15.69 -10.00
N ILE A 237 8.97 14.65 -10.15
CA ILE A 237 10.32 14.79 -10.74
C ILE A 237 10.17 15.21 -12.21
N GLN A 238 10.84 16.30 -12.57
CA GLN A 238 10.83 16.81 -13.94
C GLN A 238 11.66 15.89 -14.84
N VAL A 239 11.02 15.29 -15.84
CA VAL A 239 11.65 14.42 -16.85
C VAL A 239 11.81 15.11 -18.21
N GLN A 240 11.11 16.23 -18.42
CA GLN A 240 11.18 17.03 -19.66
C GLN A 240 10.97 18.50 -19.32
N PRO A 241 12.02 19.38 -19.42
CA PRO A 241 11.94 20.78 -18.98
C PRO A 241 10.79 21.58 -19.60
N ASP A 242 10.58 21.48 -20.91
CA ASP A 242 9.51 22.16 -21.65
C ASP A 242 8.33 21.21 -21.92
N GLY A 243 8.09 20.29 -21.00
CA GLY A 243 7.07 19.26 -21.14
C GLY A 243 5.66 19.74 -20.75
N ARG A 244 4.74 18.80 -20.67
CA ARG A 244 3.33 19.05 -20.34
C ARG A 244 3.13 19.65 -18.97
N ALA A 245 2.11 20.48 -18.82
CA ALA A 245 1.68 20.99 -17.52
C ALA A 245 1.22 19.86 -16.61
N CYS A 246 1.63 19.91 -15.35
CA CYS A 246 1.23 18.99 -14.31
C CYS A 246 0.19 19.64 -13.38
N ALA A 247 -0.67 18.83 -12.77
CA ALA A 247 -1.64 19.30 -11.77
C ALA A 247 -0.99 20.00 -10.56
N CYS A 248 0.28 19.72 -10.26
CA CYS A 248 1.04 20.40 -9.20
C CYS A 248 1.49 21.84 -9.57
N GLY A 249 1.20 22.31 -10.78
CA GLY A 249 1.58 23.64 -11.26
C GLY A 249 2.92 23.70 -12.01
N ASN A 250 3.75 22.65 -11.98
CA ASN A 250 5.02 22.57 -12.69
C ASN A 250 4.84 22.05 -14.12
N LEU A 251 5.91 22.16 -14.94
CA LEU A 251 5.97 21.60 -16.29
C LEU A 251 6.87 20.35 -16.30
N GLY A 252 6.50 19.37 -17.14
CA GLY A 252 7.36 18.23 -17.47
C GLY A 252 7.57 17.20 -16.37
N CYS A 253 6.69 17.15 -15.36
CA CYS A 253 6.71 16.11 -14.33
C CYS A 253 6.50 14.72 -14.94
N LEU A 254 7.10 13.67 -14.35
CA LEU A 254 6.91 12.28 -14.76
C LEU A 254 5.41 11.94 -14.87
N GLU A 255 4.61 12.29 -13.89
CA GLU A 255 3.18 12.02 -13.82
C GLU A 255 2.40 12.62 -15.00
N ALA A 256 2.77 13.82 -15.46
CA ALA A 256 2.14 14.47 -16.62
C ALA A 256 2.45 13.75 -17.95
N HIS A 257 3.52 12.96 -17.99
CA HIS A 257 3.95 12.19 -19.15
C HIS A 257 3.65 10.70 -19.07
N PHE A 258 3.55 10.14 -17.87
CA PHE A 258 3.25 8.73 -17.67
C PHE A 258 2.56 8.54 -16.32
N SER A 259 1.29 8.31 -16.36
CA SER A 259 0.41 7.88 -15.25
C SER A 259 -0.82 7.24 -15.87
N GLY A 260 -1.74 6.71 -15.10
CA GLY A 260 -3.01 6.21 -15.62
C GLY A 260 -3.79 7.29 -16.36
N ALA A 261 -3.84 8.52 -15.80
CA ALA A 261 -4.48 9.66 -16.43
C ALA A 261 -3.76 10.14 -17.71
N ALA A 262 -2.42 10.14 -17.71
CA ALA A 262 -1.64 10.50 -18.87
C ALA A 262 -1.81 9.49 -20.02
N LEU A 263 -1.81 8.18 -19.71
CA LEU A 263 -2.06 7.11 -20.67
C LEU A 263 -3.45 7.21 -21.28
N ALA A 264 -4.48 7.44 -20.47
CA ALA A 264 -5.86 7.61 -20.94
C ALA A 264 -5.96 8.78 -21.94
N ARG A 265 -5.45 9.93 -21.58
CA ARG A 265 -5.41 11.12 -22.44
C ARG A 265 -4.68 10.86 -23.76
N ASP A 266 -3.48 10.25 -23.71
CA ASP A 266 -2.64 10.01 -24.89
C ASP A 266 -3.28 8.94 -25.80
N ALA A 267 -3.99 7.99 -25.22
CA ALA A 267 -4.80 7.02 -25.95
C ALA A 267 -5.99 7.69 -26.67
N GLU A 268 -6.68 8.62 -26.00
CA GLU A 268 -7.76 9.39 -26.64
C GLU A 268 -7.24 10.27 -27.78
N ASP A 269 -6.11 10.92 -27.61
CA ASP A 269 -5.47 11.70 -28.67
C ASP A 269 -5.11 10.82 -29.87
N ALA A 270 -4.60 9.61 -29.63
CA ALA A 270 -4.31 8.64 -30.68
C ALA A 270 -5.57 8.13 -31.38
N ALA A 271 -6.66 7.88 -30.63
CA ALA A 271 -7.95 7.49 -31.16
C ALA A 271 -8.54 8.58 -32.06
N ARG A 272 -8.63 9.82 -31.58
CA ARG A 272 -9.19 10.97 -32.29
C ARG A 272 -8.37 11.36 -33.54
N SER A 273 -7.06 11.15 -33.52
CA SER A 273 -6.18 11.38 -34.67
C SER A 273 -6.14 10.23 -35.68
N GLY A 274 -6.86 9.14 -35.43
CA GLY A 274 -6.89 7.97 -36.32
C GLY A 274 -5.64 7.09 -36.31
N ARG A 275 -4.73 7.28 -35.32
CA ARG A 275 -3.51 6.48 -35.19
C ARG A 275 -3.79 5.04 -34.75
N SER A 276 -4.86 4.80 -34.00
CA SER A 276 -5.28 3.48 -33.52
C SER A 276 -6.77 3.27 -33.77
N ALA A 277 -7.08 2.34 -34.66
CA ALA A 277 -8.48 1.95 -34.93
C ALA A 277 -9.09 1.21 -33.71
N HIS A 278 -8.29 0.46 -32.95
CA HIS A 278 -8.76 -0.25 -31.76
C HIS A 278 -9.20 0.73 -30.66
N LEU A 279 -8.35 1.72 -30.34
CA LEU A 279 -8.67 2.74 -29.35
C LEU A 279 -9.82 3.64 -29.82
N ALA A 280 -9.93 3.95 -31.13
CA ALA A 280 -11.03 4.73 -31.68
C ALA A 280 -12.38 4.01 -31.49
N ALA A 281 -12.48 2.73 -31.86
CA ALA A 281 -13.69 1.93 -31.66
C ALA A 281 -14.08 1.81 -30.18
N ARG A 282 -13.09 1.70 -29.29
CA ARG A 282 -13.33 1.67 -27.85
C ARG A 282 -13.83 3.01 -27.34
N LEU A 283 -13.24 4.14 -27.78
CA LEU A 283 -13.66 5.48 -27.40
C LEU A 283 -15.10 5.77 -27.82
N GLU A 284 -15.50 5.35 -29.02
CA GLU A 284 -16.88 5.48 -29.53
C GLU A 284 -17.89 4.76 -28.63
N THR A 285 -17.53 3.60 -28.08
CA THR A 285 -18.42 2.79 -27.24
C THR A 285 -18.44 3.19 -25.78
N ALA A 286 -17.29 3.62 -25.24
CA ALA A 286 -17.13 3.93 -23.81
C ALA A 286 -17.31 5.41 -23.48
N GLY A 287 -17.12 6.31 -24.44
CA GLY A 287 -17.14 7.77 -24.26
C GLY A 287 -15.82 8.34 -23.73
N GLU A 288 -15.06 7.57 -22.98
CA GLU A 288 -13.72 7.88 -22.45
C GLU A 288 -12.84 6.65 -22.45
N LEU A 289 -11.52 6.83 -22.43
CA LEU A 289 -10.55 5.75 -22.33
C LEU A 289 -9.87 5.76 -20.96
N THR A 290 -9.43 4.58 -20.55
CA THR A 290 -8.68 4.34 -19.31
C THR A 290 -7.35 3.66 -19.61
N ALA A 291 -6.45 3.60 -18.61
CA ALA A 291 -5.22 2.80 -18.71
C ALA A 291 -5.50 1.30 -18.94
N ALA A 292 -6.66 0.79 -18.48
CA ALA A 292 -7.09 -0.59 -18.74
C ALA A 292 -7.43 -0.81 -20.22
N ASP A 293 -8.01 0.18 -20.90
CA ASP A 293 -8.29 0.11 -22.35
C ASP A 293 -6.98 0.11 -23.15
N VAL A 294 -5.98 0.87 -22.73
CA VAL A 294 -4.62 0.82 -23.31
C VAL A 294 -3.99 -0.55 -23.13
N SER A 295 -4.14 -1.15 -21.95
CA SER A 295 -3.68 -2.52 -21.68
C SER A 295 -4.35 -3.55 -22.60
N ALA A 296 -5.67 -3.47 -22.74
CA ALA A 296 -6.44 -4.36 -23.61
C ALA A 296 -6.06 -4.20 -25.08
N ALA A 297 -5.88 -2.96 -25.55
CA ALA A 297 -5.42 -2.68 -26.91
C ALA A 297 -4.02 -3.25 -27.17
N ALA A 298 -3.08 -3.05 -26.23
CA ALA A 298 -1.72 -3.60 -26.32
C ALA A 298 -1.72 -5.14 -26.35
N ALA A 299 -2.57 -5.78 -25.53
CA ALA A 299 -2.74 -7.24 -25.54
C ALA A 299 -3.33 -7.75 -26.86
N ALA A 300 -4.17 -6.95 -27.55
CA ALA A 300 -4.68 -7.22 -28.89
C ALA A 300 -3.66 -6.91 -30.01
N GLY A 301 -2.46 -6.45 -29.67
CA GLY A 301 -1.37 -6.17 -30.62
C GLY A 301 -1.42 -4.76 -31.23
N ASP A 302 -2.19 -3.83 -30.65
CA ASP A 302 -2.22 -2.44 -31.12
C ASP A 302 -0.86 -1.79 -30.91
N THR A 303 -0.25 -1.35 -32.02
CA THR A 303 1.14 -0.84 -32.02
C THR A 303 1.25 0.49 -31.30
N VAL A 304 0.21 1.33 -31.36
CA VAL A 304 0.18 2.64 -30.69
C VAL A 304 0.09 2.46 -29.16
N ALA A 305 -0.78 1.56 -28.70
CA ALA A 305 -0.87 1.23 -27.27
C ALA A 305 0.45 0.68 -26.73
N LEU A 306 1.12 -0.22 -27.49
CA LEU A 306 2.45 -0.74 -27.14
C LEU A 306 3.52 0.36 -27.10
N GLU A 307 3.47 1.33 -28.02
CA GLU A 307 4.37 2.49 -28.07
C GLU A 307 4.20 3.36 -26.82
N LEU A 308 2.95 3.73 -26.48
CA LEU A 308 2.65 4.53 -25.28
C LEU A 308 3.18 3.87 -24.00
N ILE A 309 3.01 2.55 -23.85
CA ILE A 309 3.51 1.80 -22.70
C ILE A 309 5.05 1.80 -22.67
N ARG A 310 5.71 1.60 -23.82
CA ARG A 310 7.18 1.59 -23.90
C ARG A 310 7.81 2.93 -23.56
N GLU A 311 7.28 4.00 -24.13
CA GLU A 311 7.76 5.36 -23.86
C GLU A 311 7.57 5.74 -22.38
N GLY A 312 6.37 5.47 -21.83
CA GLY A 312 6.11 5.70 -20.43
C GLY A 312 7.02 4.89 -19.52
N GLY A 313 7.24 3.61 -19.86
CA GLY A 313 8.15 2.74 -19.11
C GLY A 313 9.62 3.20 -19.18
N GLN A 314 10.05 3.80 -20.29
CA GLN A 314 11.39 4.41 -20.41
C GLN A 314 11.54 5.63 -19.49
N ARG A 315 10.55 6.54 -19.49
CA ARG A 315 10.57 7.72 -18.59
C ARG A 315 10.57 7.33 -17.12
N LEU A 316 9.70 6.38 -16.75
CA LEU A 316 9.67 5.84 -15.39
C LEU A 316 11.01 5.17 -15.02
N GLY A 317 11.54 4.34 -15.92
CA GLY A 317 12.83 3.68 -15.74
C GLY A 317 14.00 4.64 -15.57
N GLN A 318 13.97 5.80 -16.22
CA GLN A 318 14.95 6.86 -16.03
C GLN A 318 14.92 7.42 -14.59
N VAL A 319 13.74 7.70 -14.06
CA VAL A 319 13.59 8.17 -12.68
C VAL A 319 14.03 7.07 -11.70
N ILE A 320 13.58 5.82 -11.90
CA ILE A 320 13.97 4.70 -11.04
C ILE A 320 15.49 4.48 -11.09
N ALA A 321 16.16 4.62 -12.21
CA ALA A 321 17.63 4.51 -12.31
C ALA A 321 18.35 5.53 -11.41
N GLY A 322 17.84 6.76 -11.36
CA GLY A 322 18.33 7.78 -10.41
C GLY A 322 18.14 7.35 -8.95
N LEU A 323 16.97 6.82 -8.61
CA LEU A 323 16.68 6.33 -7.28
C LEU A 323 17.53 5.10 -6.91
N VAL A 324 17.74 4.17 -7.83
CA VAL A 324 18.61 3.01 -7.64
C VAL A 324 20.04 3.46 -7.35
N SER A 325 20.54 4.44 -8.08
CA SER A 325 21.89 4.98 -7.87
C SER A 325 22.02 5.74 -6.55
N PHE A 326 20.95 6.40 -6.09
CA PHE A 326 20.94 7.18 -4.86
C PHE A 326 20.69 6.30 -3.61
N PHE A 327 19.74 5.37 -3.69
CA PHE A 327 19.23 4.61 -2.53
C PHE A 327 19.81 3.20 -2.44
N ASN A 328 20.22 2.59 -3.57
CA ASN A 328 20.72 1.21 -3.66
C ASN A 328 19.76 0.17 -3.04
N PRO A 329 18.51 0.06 -3.50
CA PRO A 329 17.53 -0.85 -2.94
C PRO A 329 17.84 -2.33 -3.24
N GLY A 330 17.38 -3.24 -2.39
CA GLY A 330 17.43 -4.68 -2.65
C GLY A 330 16.29 -5.19 -3.56
N LEU A 331 15.26 -4.36 -3.81
CA LEU A 331 14.09 -4.71 -4.62
C LEU A 331 13.40 -3.43 -5.11
N VAL A 332 12.83 -3.47 -6.32
CA VAL A 332 11.86 -2.48 -6.79
C VAL A 332 10.55 -3.20 -7.12
N VAL A 333 9.47 -2.80 -6.46
CA VAL A 333 8.11 -3.30 -6.71
C VAL A 333 7.36 -2.26 -7.53
N ILE A 334 6.68 -2.66 -8.60
CA ILE A 334 5.79 -1.82 -9.40
C ILE A 334 4.36 -2.32 -9.21
N GLY A 335 3.47 -1.44 -8.76
CA GLY A 335 2.08 -1.76 -8.48
C GLY A 335 1.12 -0.66 -8.91
N GLY A 336 -0.14 -0.77 -8.47
CA GLY A 336 -1.21 0.16 -8.82
C GLY A 336 -2.03 -0.27 -10.04
N GLY A 337 -2.95 0.60 -10.49
CA GLY A 337 -3.93 0.29 -11.53
C GLY A 337 -3.34 -0.05 -12.91
N VAL A 338 -2.06 0.24 -13.14
CA VAL A 338 -1.38 -0.07 -14.41
C VAL A 338 -0.65 -1.43 -14.42
N THR A 339 -0.79 -2.25 -13.40
CA THR A 339 -0.21 -3.61 -13.40
C THR A 339 -0.68 -4.44 -14.60
N GLY A 340 -1.86 -4.16 -15.13
CA GLY A 340 -2.37 -4.74 -16.37
C GLY A 340 -1.53 -4.46 -17.62
N LEU A 341 -0.67 -3.41 -17.62
CA LEU A 341 0.31 -3.15 -18.70
C LEU A 341 1.44 -4.19 -18.75
N GLY A 342 1.58 -5.00 -17.70
CA GLY A 342 2.28 -6.26 -17.65
C GLY A 342 3.75 -6.22 -18.05
N HIS A 343 4.14 -7.25 -18.83
CA HIS A 343 5.53 -7.46 -19.20
C HIS A 343 6.13 -6.36 -20.08
N THR A 344 5.32 -5.67 -20.91
CA THR A 344 5.80 -4.59 -21.78
C THR A 344 6.33 -3.42 -20.97
N LEU A 345 5.57 -2.98 -19.95
CA LEU A 345 6.00 -1.94 -19.02
C LEU A 345 7.26 -2.37 -18.27
N LEU A 346 7.22 -3.56 -17.66
CA LEU A 346 8.32 -4.08 -16.85
C LEU A 346 9.62 -4.23 -17.64
N ALA A 347 9.56 -4.72 -18.88
CA ALA A 347 10.72 -4.84 -19.77
C ALA A 347 11.31 -3.46 -20.11
N SER A 348 10.46 -2.46 -20.38
CA SER A 348 10.90 -1.10 -20.69
C SER A 348 11.60 -0.44 -19.48
N VAL A 349 11.01 -0.58 -18.29
CA VAL A 349 11.62 -0.08 -17.04
C VAL A 349 12.97 -0.77 -16.77
N ARG A 350 13.01 -2.11 -16.81
CA ARG A 350 14.24 -2.88 -16.56
C ARG A 350 15.36 -2.48 -17.53
N THR A 351 15.03 -2.40 -18.82
CA THR A 351 16.00 -2.01 -19.85
C THR A 351 16.62 -0.65 -19.54
N GLN A 352 15.80 0.31 -19.13
CA GLN A 352 16.28 1.66 -18.84
C GLN A 352 17.11 1.70 -17.55
N VAL A 353 16.67 1.05 -16.48
CA VAL A 353 17.39 0.98 -15.20
C VAL A 353 18.75 0.31 -15.37
N TYR A 354 18.77 -0.88 -15.98
CA TYR A 354 20.03 -1.62 -16.15
C TYR A 354 21.03 -0.95 -17.11
N ARG A 355 20.54 -0.13 -18.05
CA ARG A 355 21.39 0.66 -18.95
C ARG A 355 22.00 1.88 -18.27
N GLN A 356 21.30 2.50 -17.32
CA GLN A 356 21.71 3.78 -16.74
C GLN A 356 22.37 3.67 -15.36
N SER A 357 22.18 2.56 -14.66
CA SER A 357 22.78 2.35 -13.35
C SER A 357 24.05 1.52 -13.43
N LEU A 358 24.93 1.71 -12.44
CA LEU A 358 26.18 0.94 -12.36
C LEU A 358 25.92 -0.55 -12.11
N PRO A 359 26.73 -1.46 -12.68
CA PRO A 359 26.55 -2.91 -12.50
C PRO A 359 26.51 -3.38 -11.04
N LEU A 360 27.24 -2.72 -10.14
CA LEU A 360 27.23 -3.04 -8.71
C LEU A 360 25.84 -2.83 -8.10
N ALA A 361 25.10 -1.80 -8.52
CA ALA A 361 23.75 -1.49 -8.02
C ALA A 361 22.66 -2.35 -8.68
N THR A 362 22.91 -2.91 -9.85
CA THR A 362 21.89 -3.59 -10.65
C THR A 362 22.12 -5.09 -10.85
N GLY A 363 23.29 -5.62 -10.50
CA GLY A 363 23.67 -7.01 -10.79
C GLY A 363 22.72 -8.07 -10.22
N ASN A 364 22.12 -7.77 -9.06
CA ASN A 364 21.13 -8.65 -8.40
C ASN A 364 19.85 -7.89 -7.99
N LEU A 365 19.53 -6.77 -8.65
CA LEU A 365 18.34 -5.98 -8.32
C LEU A 365 17.11 -6.53 -9.05
N PRO A 366 16.18 -7.21 -8.36
CA PRO A 366 14.90 -7.54 -8.96
C PRO A 366 14.04 -6.30 -9.10
N ILE A 367 13.40 -6.16 -10.26
CA ILE A 367 12.35 -5.18 -10.53
C ILE A 367 11.14 -6.01 -10.93
N VAL A 368 10.09 -6.02 -10.10
CA VAL A 368 8.96 -6.96 -10.24
C VAL A 368 7.62 -6.24 -10.10
N LEU A 369 6.55 -6.89 -10.54
CA LEU A 369 5.20 -6.45 -10.22
C LEU A 369 4.82 -6.90 -8.81
N GLY A 370 4.00 -6.10 -8.12
CA GLY A 370 3.41 -6.48 -6.85
C GLY A 370 2.48 -7.68 -6.99
N GLU A 371 2.42 -8.53 -5.97
CA GLU A 371 1.60 -9.76 -5.97
C GLU A 371 0.18 -9.53 -5.45
N LEU A 372 -0.01 -8.56 -4.56
CA LEU A 372 -1.28 -8.39 -3.84
C LEU A 372 -2.33 -7.64 -4.65
N GLY A 373 -1.95 -6.96 -5.73
CA GLY A 373 -2.89 -6.21 -6.55
C GLY A 373 -3.68 -5.17 -5.73
N PRO A 374 -5.03 -5.15 -5.86
CA PRO A 374 -5.87 -4.18 -5.15
C PRO A 374 -5.86 -4.32 -3.63
N THR A 375 -5.51 -5.49 -3.10
CA THR A 375 -5.51 -5.72 -1.65
C THR A 375 -4.25 -5.21 -0.95
N ALA A 376 -3.22 -4.81 -1.68
CA ALA A 376 -1.96 -4.33 -1.10
C ALA A 376 -2.17 -3.14 -0.16
N GLY A 377 -2.95 -2.14 -0.59
CA GLY A 377 -3.25 -0.94 0.20
C GLY A 377 -4.02 -1.26 1.49
N VAL A 378 -5.07 -2.06 1.40
CA VAL A 378 -5.90 -2.40 2.59
C VAL A 378 -5.16 -3.29 3.59
N ILE A 379 -4.30 -4.23 3.13
CA ILE A 379 -3.44 -5.02 4.03
C ILE A 379 -2.41 -4.11 4.71
N GLY A 380 -1.80 -3.19 3.97
CA GLY A 380 -0.89 -2.20 4.54
C GLY A 380 -1.57 -1.26 5.53
N ALA A 381 -2.80 -0.84 5.27
CA ALA A 381 -3.62 -0.05 6.18
C ALA A 381 -3.91 -0.82 7.48
N ALA A 382 -4.33 -2.08 7.37
CA ALA A 382 -4.52 -2.96 8.52
C ALA A 382 -3.20 -3.18 9.30
N ARG A 383 -2.05 -3.30 8.58
CA ARG A 383 -0.73 -3.38 9.21
C ARG A 383 -0.37 -2.11 9.99
N LEU A 384 -0.62 -0.94 9.40
CA LEU A 384 -0.37 0.35 10.03
C LEU A 384 -1.11 0.48 11.36
N ILE A 385 -2.41 0.20 11.37
CA ILE A 385 -3.22 0.31 12.61
C ILE A 385 -2.89 -0.79 13.61
N SER A 386 -2.61 -2.01 13.16
CA SER A 386 -2.16 -3.11 14.02
C SER A 386 -0.84 -2.76 14.72
N ASP A 387 0.12 -2.14 14.02
CA ASP A 387 1.36 -1.66 14.62
C ASP A 387 1.12 -0.61 15.71
N HIS A 388 0.12 0.26 15.53
CA HIS A 388 -0.30 1.25 16.53
C HIS A 388 -0.98 0.59 17.73
N VAL A 389 -1.93 -0.33 17.51
CA VAL A 389 -2.64 -1.05 18.59
C VAL A 389 -1.66 -1.93 19.38
N PHE A 390 -0.69 -2.54 18.72
CA PHE A 390 0.36 -3.34 19.36
C PHE A 390 1.57 -2.51 19.84
N SER A 391 1.46 -1.20 19.92
CA SER A 391 2.45 -0.35 20.54
C SER A 391 2.05 0.00 21.98
N PRO A 392 3.00 0.17 22.90
CA PRO A 392 2.70 0.65 24.26
C PRO A 392 1.91 1.96 24.22
N ALA A 393 1.08 2.14 25.25
CA ALA A 393 0.26 3.33 25.40
C ALA A 393 1.11 4.57 25.68
#